data_d90b123d1fd4801fccec8ae8a7775077
#
_entry.id   d90b123d1fd4801fccec8ae8a7775077
#
_cell.length_a   1.000
_cell.length_b   1.000
_cell.length_c   1.000
_cell.angle_alpha   90.00
_cell.angle_beta   90.00
_cell.angle_gamma   90.00
#
_symmetry.space_group_name_H-M   'P 1'
#
loop_
_entity.id
_entity.type
_entity.pdbx_description
1 polymer ?
#
loop_
_entity_poly.entity_id
_entity_poly.type
_entity_poly.pdbx_seq_one_letter_code
_entity_poly.pdbx_strand_id
1 'polypeptide(L)'
;MQTDPAPAPTTDETAIDQPATDTAPGDPADFDTVGRGMARWRRERPDIDSSGKAVVGRILRLEGVILKAVNATLAAHGLKYPAYAILATLRVEGAPYRLSPSQLQQTMLFSSGGISNLLLRLEKDGLIRRTSDRNDRRSVIVELTEKGVALADAAMADHAATERHLIRMFTQDERGQLASMLARMLAVNADAPGYV
;
A
#
# COMPACT_ATOMS: atom_id res chain seq x y z
N MET A 1 0.73 -86.61 -4.52
CA MET A 1 1.49 -85.62 -3.75
C MET A 1 0.98 -84.27 -4.20
N GLN A 2 -0.07 -83.88 -3.54
CA GLN A 2 -0.89 -82.69 -3.92
C GLN A 2 -0.42 -81.53 -3.06
N THR A 3 0.10 -80.48 -3.67
CA THR A 3 0.50 -79.28 -2.99
C THR A 3 -0.64 -78.27 -3.11
N ASP A 4 -1.15 -77.88 -1.95
CA ASP A 4 -2.20 -76.93 -1.71
C ASP A 4 -1.68 -75.49 -1.97
N PRO A 5 -2.42 -74.61 -2.65
CA PRO A 5 -1.99 -73.21 -2.85
C PRO A 5 -2.31 -72.38 -1.62
N ALA A 6 -1.37 -71.49 -1.29
CA ALA A 6 -1.46 -70.51 -0.20
C ALA A 6 -2.58 -69.52 -0.43
N PRO A 7 -3.20 -68.95 0.63
CA PRO A 7 -4.25 -67.94 0.51
C PRO A 7 -3.67 -66.58 0.15
N ALA A 8 -4.42 -65.79 -0.67
CA ALA A 8 -4.16 -64.45 -1.08
C ALA A 8 -4.28 -63.45 0.10
N PRO A 9 -3.55 -62.34 0.05
CA PRO A 9 -3.66 -61.30 1.08
C PRO A 9 -4.98 -60.54 0.95
N THR A 10 -5.71 -60.46 2.05
CA THR A 10 -6.88 -59.57 2.21
C THR A 10 -6.45 -58.10 2.21
N THR A 11 -6.90 -57.37 1.22
CA THR A 11 -6.87 -55.91 1.21
C THR A 11 -7.86 -55.38 2.25
N ASP A 12 -7.32 -54.81 3.31
CA ASP A 12 -8.09 -54.06 4.29
C ASP A 12 -8.37 -52.65 3.71
N GLU A 13 -9.58 -52.49 3.19
CA GLU A 13 -10.10 -51.30 2.57
C GLU A 13 -10.97 -50.56 3.61
N THR A 14 -10.30 -49.83 4.52
CA THR A 14 -10.97 -48.85 5.38
C THR A 14 -10.18 -47.51 5.33
N ALA A 15 -10.13 -46.92 4.13
CA ALA A 15 -9.88 -45.49 4.01
C ALA A 15 -11.15 -44.79 4.51
N ILE A 16 -11.11 -44.33 5.75
CA ILE A 16 -12.11 -43.42 6.31
C ILE A 16 -11.99 -42.11 5.57
N ASP A 17 -12.92 -41.90 4.65
CA ASP A 17 -13.19 -40.62 4.03
C ASP A 17 -13.57 -39.61 5.15
N GLN A 18 -12.57 -38.86 5.64
CA GLN A 18 -12.83 -37.75 6.54
C GLN A 18 -13.40 -36.63 5.67
N PRO A 19 -14.63 -36.16 5.94
CA PRO A 19 -15.15 -34.99 5.26
C PRO A 19 -14.21 -33.84 5.56
N ALA A 20 -13.72 -33.19 4.49
CA ALA A 20 -13.06 -31.91 4.58
C ALA A 20 -13.97 -30.99 5.43
N THR A 21 -13.54 -30.66 6.63
CA THR A 21 -14.21 -29.66 7.44
C THR A 21 -14.09 -28.37 6.66
N ASP A 22 -15.16 -28.02 5.98
CA ASP A 22 -15.43 -26.70 5.43
C ASP A 22 -15.50 -25.73 6.64
N THR A 23 -14.33 -25.37 7.15
CA THR A 23 -14.19 -24.33 8.16
C THR A 23 -14.58 -23.06 7.45
N ALA A 24 -15.82 -22.63 7.67
CA ALA A 24 -16.25 -21.27 7.33
C ALA A 24 -15.11 -20.30 7.68
N PRO A 25 -14.78 -19.33 6.81
CA PRO A 25 -13.72 -18.39 7.10
C PRO A 25 -13.97 -17.80 8.49
N GLY A 26 -13.04 -18.09 9.41
CA GLY A 26 -13.18 -17.69 10.82
C GLY A 26 -13.47 -16.20 10.89
N ASP A 27 -14.25 -15.81 11.91
CA ASP A 27 -14.62 -14.39 12.09
C ASP A 27 -13.35 -13.51 11.92
N PRO A 28 -13.36 -12.47 11.07
CA PRO A 28 -12.25 -11.52 10.94
C PRO A 28 -11.70 -11.04 12.29
N ALA A 29 -12.50 -11.14 13.35
CA ALA A 29 -12.10 -10.90 14.75
C ALA A 29 -10.93 -11.79 15.20
N ASP A 30 -10.80 -13.01 14.69
CA ASP A 30 -9.80 -13.96 15.16
C ASP A 30 -8.44 -13.82 14.46
N PHE A 31 -8.37 -13.09 13.34
CA PHE A 31 -7.16 -13.02 12.52
C PHE A 31 -6.16 -11.96 12.95
N ASP A 32 -6.58 -10.84 13.55
CA ASP A 32 -5.69 -9.72 13.82
C ASP A 32 -5.99 -8.95 15.12
N THR A 33 -5.13 -7.98 15.41
CA THR A 33 -5.24 -7.14 16.61
C THR A 33 -6.49 -6.25 16.60
N VAL A 34 -6.99 -5.85 15.42
CA VAL A 34 -8.19 -5.04 15.28
C VAL A 34 -9.42 -5.86 15.65
N GLY A 35 -9.53 -7.08 15.12
CA GLY A 35 -10.61 -7.98 15.42
C GLY A 35 -10.71 -8.33 16.92
N ARG A 36 -9.57 -8.67 17.54
CA ARG A 36 -9.52 -8.88 19.00
C ARG A 36 -9.93 -7.63 19.80
N GLY A 37 -9.56 -6.45 19.29
CA GLY A 37 -10.01 -5.17 19.87
C GLY A 37 -11.52 -4.99 19.75
N MET A 38 -12.11 -5.29 18.60
CA MET A 38 -13.55 -5.21 18.37
C MET A 38 -14.34 -6.15 19.29
N ALA A 39 -13.85 -7.37 19.52
CA ALA A 39 -14.49 -8.30 20.45
C ALA A 39 -14.56 -7.72 21.87
N ARG A 40 -13.49 -7.06 22.34
CA ARG A 40 -13.48 -6.35 23.63
C ARG A 40 -14.48 -5.19 23.66
N TRP A 41 -14.56 -4.39 22.60
CA TRP A 41 -15.52 -3.30 22.49
C TRP A 41 -16.97 -3.78 22.61
N ARG A 42 -17.32 -4.83 21.86
CA ARG A 42 -18.68 -5.42 21.94
C ARG A 42 -19.04 -5.91 23.35
N ARG A 43 -18.05 -6.40 24.09
CA ARG A 43 -18.28 -6.87 25.47
C ARG A 43 -18.42 -5.72 26.45
N GLU A 44 -17.56 -4.71 26.41
CA GLU A 44 -17.49 -3.62 27.38
C GLU A 44 -18.48 -2.47 27.07
N ARG A 45 -18.77 -2.26 25.80
CA ARG A 45 -19.65 -1.18 25.32
C ARG A 45 -20.61 -1.70 24.23
N PRO A 46 -21.54 -2.61 24.59
CA PRO A 46 -22.51 -3.16 23.64
C PRO A 46 -23.49 -2.12 23.10
N ASP A 47 -23.58 -0.97 23.74
CA ASP A 47 -24.37 0.20 23.37
C ASP A 47 -23.77 0.98 22.19
N ILE A 48 -22.49 0.74 21.82
CA ILE A 48 -21.80 1.44 20.73
C ILE A 48 -21.65 0.51 19.53
N ASP A 49 -22.16 0.96 18.38
CA ASP A 49 -21.81 0.31 17.09
C ASP A 49 -20.36 0.57 16.72
N SER A 50 -19.54 -0.46 16.91
CA SER A 50 -18.10 -0.41 16.57
C SER A 50 -17.78 -1.01 15.19
N SER A 51 -18.77 -1.27 14.34
CA SER A 51 -18.59 -1.93 13.02
C SER A 51 -17.59 -1.21 12.11
N GLY A 52 -17.57 0.12 12.14
CA GLY A 52 -16.62 0.93 11.37
C GLY A 52 -15.15 0.62 11.68
N LYS A 53 -14.83 0.15 12.88
CA LYS A 53 -13.46 -0.25 13.26
C LYS A 53 -12.95 -1.44 12.44
N ALA A 54 -13.84 -2.28 11.93
CA ALA A 54 -13.46 -3.41 11.08
C ALA A 54 -12.70 -2.95 9.83
N VAL A 55 -13.09 -1.81 9.27
CA VAL A 55 -12.48 -1.23 8.07
C VAL A 55 -11.42 -0.20 8.45
N VAL A 56 -11.81 0.87 9.13
CA VAL A 56 -10.93 2.00 9.44
C VAL A 56 -9.73 1.57 10.30
N GLY A 57 -9.94 0.72 11.29
CA GLY A 57 -8.86 0.21 12.13
C GLY A 57 -7.82 -0.59 11.37
N ARG A 58 -8.23 -1.37 10.36
CA ARG A 58 -7.31 -2.11 9.48
C ARG A 58 -6.57 -1.20 8.52
N ILE A 59 -7.24 -0.20 7.95
CA ILE A 59 -6.60 0.82 7.09
C ILE A 59 -5.47 1.53 7.86
N LEU A 60 -5.74 2.03 9.06
CA LEU A 60 -4.74 2.71 9.90
C LEU A 60 -3.56 1.79 10.29
N ARG A 61 -3.83 0.50 10.51
CA ARG A 61 -2.75 -0.47 10.79
C ARG A 61 -1.94 -0.80 9.54
N LEU A 62 -2.62 -0.95 8.40
CA LEU A 62 -1.97 -1.23 7.12
C LEU A 62 -1.10 -0.07 6.66
N GLU A 63 -1.49 1.19 6.90
CA GLU A 63 -0.64 2.35 6.62
C GLU A 63 0.76 2.18 7.20
N GLY A 64 0.87 1.88 8.51
CA GLY A 64 2.17 1.68 9.15
C GLY A 64 2.97 0.52 8.57
N VAL A 65 2.30 -0.60 8.23
CA VAL A 65 2.94 -1.77 7.60
C VAL A 65 3.45 -1.43 6.20
N ILE A 66 2.63 -0.77 5.41
CA ILE A 66 2.95 -0.35 4.03
C ILE A 66 4.12 0.64 4.05
N LEU A 67 4.05 1.71 4.86
CA LEU A 67 5.11 2.70 4.94
C LEU A 67 6.43 2.11 5.42
N LYS A 68 6.39 1.14 6.34
CA LYS A 68 7.60 0.43 6.78
C LYS A 68 8.23 -0.36 5.63
N ALA A 69 7.44 -1.14 4.89
CA ALA A 69 7.93 -1.93 3.76
C ALA A 69 8.48 -1.04 2.63
N VAL A 70 7.73 -0.02 2.26
CA VAL A 70 8.11 0.95 1.22
C VAL A 70 9.38 1.69 1.59
N ASN A 71 9.49 2.22 2.82
CA ASN A 71 10.70 2.90 3.25
C ASN A 71 11.92 1.97 3.32
N ALA A 72 11.74 0.69 3.63
CA ALA A 72 12.82 -0.29 3.59
C ALA A 72 13.36 -0.48 2.16
N THR A 73 12.48 -0.57 1.16
CA THR A 73 12.86 -0.64 -0.27
C THR A 73 13.53 0.66 -0.72
N LEU A 74 12.96 1.81 -0.41
CA LEU A 74 13.47 3.11 -0.84
C LEU A 74 14.81 3.47 -0.18
N ALA A 75 15.14 2.89 0.96
CA ALA A 75 16.42 3.09 1.63
C ALA A 75 17.61 2.63 0.77
N ALA A 76 17.44 1.61 -0.09
CA ALA A 76 18.47 1.19 -1.05
C ALA A 76 18.82 2.29 -2.07
N HIS A 77 17.89 3.22 -2.32
CA HIS A 77 18.05 4.39 -3.19
C HIS A 77 18.42 5.67 -2.42
N GLY A 78 18.68 5.58 -1.10
CA GLY A 78 18.93 6.73 -0.24
C GLY A 78 17.70 7.63 -0.03
N LEU A 79 16.50 7.13 -0.31
CA LEU A 79 15.25 7.87 -0.26
C LEU A 79 14.38 7.43 0.93
N LYS A 80 13.52 8.36 1.35
CA LYS A 80 12.31 8.08 2.15
C LYS A 80 11.09 8.38 1.29
N TYR A 81 9.95 7.81 1.64
CA TYR A 81 8.73 7.91 0.85
C TYR A 81 8.35 9.35 0.46
N PRO A 82 8.42 10.40 1.32
CA PRO A 82 8.10 11.77 0.90
C PRO A 82 9.01 12.31 -0.22
N ALA A 83 10.31 12.03 -0.16
CA ALA A 83 11.26 12.44 -1.19
C ALA A 83 11.03 11.67 -2.50
N TYR A 84 10.82 10.36 -2.40
CA TYR A 84 10.44 9.51 -3.53
C TYR A 84 9.17 10.01 -4.21
N ALA A 85 8.11 10.33 -3.44
CA ALA A 85 6.84 10.79 -3.97
C ALA A 85 6.99 12.06 -4.83
N ILE A 86 7.84 13.02 -4.43
CA ILE A 86 8.15 14.20 -5.24
C ILE A 86 8.79 13.80 -6.58
N LEU A 87 9.83 12.93 -6.53
CA LEU A 87 10.53 12.50 -7.73
C LEU A 87 9.61 11.72 -8.68
N ALA A 88 8.83 10.80 -8.14
CA ALA A 88 7.87 10.00 -8.90
C ALA A 88 6.78 10.87 -9.53
N THR A 89 6.21 11.83 -8.78
CA THR A 89 5.21 12.76 -9.30
C THR A 89 5.75 13.57 -10.47
N LEU A 90 6.95 14.15 -10.34
CA LEU A 90 7.60 14.87 -11.45
C LEU A 90 7.86 13.94 -12.64
N ARG A 91 8.26 12.70 -12.38
CA ARG A 91 8.59 11.74 -13.44
C ARG A 91 7.39 11.33 -14.28
N VAL A 92 6.23 11.09 -13.64
CA VAL A 92 5.00 10.67 -14.33
C VAL A 92 4.29 11.81 -15.06
N GLU A 93 4.65 13.06 -14.78
CA GLU A 93 4.17 14.21 -15.54
C GLU A 93 4.63 14.20 -17.01
N GLY A 94 5.69 13.45 -17.30
CA GLY A 94 6.28 13.41 -18.63
C GLY A 94 7.28 14.56 -18.85
N ALA A 95 8.07 14.46 -19.95
CA ALA A 95 9.05 15.49 -20.27
C ALA A 95 8.36 16.86 -20.49
N PRO A 96 8.90 17.92 -19.94
CA PRO A 96 10.20 18.10 -19.30
C PRO A 96 10.24 17.84 -17.77
N TYR A 97 9.35 17.03 -17.18
CA TYR A 97 9.35 16.57 -15.76
C TYR A 97 9.30 17.74 -14.76
N ARG A 98 8.40 18.66 -14.95
CA ARG A 98 8.34 19.91 -14.17
C ARG A 98 6.94 20.25 -13.69
N LEU A 99 6.84 20.75 -12.46
CA LEU A 99 5.62 21.24 -11.83
C LEU A 99 5.94 22.44 -10.94
N SER A 100 4.94 23.27 -10.66
CA SER A 100 5.05 24.23 -9.58
C SER A 100 4.93 23.53 -8.22
N PRO A 101 5.45 24.13 -7.11
CA PRO A 101 5.27 23.59 -5.77
C PRO A 101 3.80 23.40 -5.38
N SER A 102 2.90 24.28 -5.85
CA SER A 102 1.45 24.17 -5.61
C SER A 102 0.83 22.96 -6.33
N GLN A 103 1.23 22.69 -7.58
CA GLN A 103 0.81 21.50 -8.30
C GLN A 103 1.33 20.22 -7.64
N LEU A 104 2.61 20.21 -7.23
CA LEU A 104 3.16 19.10 -6.46
C LEU A 104 2.36 18.83 -5.19
N GLN A 105 1.96 19.88 -4.47
CA GLN A 105 1.17 19.74 -3.25
C GLN A 105 -0.21 19.16 -3.50
N GLN A 106 -0.88 19.53 -4.59
CA GLN A 106 -2.20 19.03 -4.96
C GLN A 106 -2.19 17.53 -5.34
N THR A 107 -1.09 17.05 -5.91
CA THR A 107 -0.95 15.65 -6.35
C THR A 107 -0.40 14.74 -5.26
N MET A 108 0.18 15.31 -4.20
CA MET A 108 0.80 14.53 -3.13
C MET A 108 -0.19 14.19 -2.02
N LEU A 109 -0.11 12.97 -1.53
CA LEU A 109 -0.90 12.48 -0.40
C LEU A 109 -0.44 13.03 0.97
N PHE A 110 0.40 14.09 0.99
CA PHE A 110 0.99 14.64 2.21
C PHE A 110 0.59 16.08 2.48
N SER A 111 0.55 16.44 3.77
CA SER A 111 0.31 17.82 4.20
C SER A 111 1.44 18.77 3.79
N SER A 112 1.08 20.03 3.56
CA SER A 112 1.95 21.11 3.03
C SER A 112 3.18 21.46 3.85
N GLY A 113 3.22 21.13 5.15
CA GLY A 113 4.21 21.65 6.09
C GLY A 113 5.66 21.21 5.90
N GLY A 114 5.92 20.20 5.08
CA GLY A 114 7.28 19.66 4.87
C GLY A 114 7.84 19.83 3.46
N ILE A 115 7.02 20.24 2.49
CA ILE A 115 7.39 20.22 1.06
C ILE A 115 8.58 21.15 0.76
N SER A 116 8.59 22.35 1.30
CA SER A 116 9.66 23.32 1.03
C SER A 116 11.04 22.82 1.48
N ASN A 117 11.12 22.22 2.66
CA ASN A 117 12.38 21.65 3.18
C ASN A 117 12.81 20.42 2.37
N LEU A 118 11.86 19.61 1.91
CA LEU A 118 12.15 18.46 1.04
C LEU A 118 12.70 18.93 -0.31
N LEU A 119 12.10 19.95 -0.93
CA LEU A 119 12.57 20.52 -2.19
C LEU A 119 13.99 21.10 -2.06
N LEU A 120 14.28 21.83 -0.96
CA LEU A 120 15.63 22.32 -0.68
C LEU A 120 16.66 21.18 -0.59
N ARG A 121 16.30 20.09 0.08
CA ARG A 121 17.16 18.92 0.21
C ARG A 121 17.38 18.23 -1.14
N LEU A 122 16.31 17.96 -1.89
CA LEU A 122 16.40 17.31 -3.20
C LEU A 122 17.23 18.16 -4.19
N GLU A 123 17.13 19.48 -4.12
CA GLU A 123 17.95 20.40 -4.92
C GLU A 123 19.42 20.36 -4.50
N LYS A 124 19.71 20.36 -3.19
CA LYS A 124 21.08 20.19 -2.67
C LYS A 124 21.70 18.87 -3.08
N ASP A 125 20.89 17.79 -3.15
CA ASP A 125 21.33 16.47 -3.58
C ASP A 125 21.47 16.37 -5.12
N GLY A 126 21.12 17.46 -5.84
CA GLY A 126 21.21 17.56 -7.29
C GLY A 126 20.18 16.70 -8.05
N LEU A 127 19.07 16.37 -7.41
CA LEU A 127 17.99 15.54 -7.99
C LEU A 127 16.93 16.37 -8.70
N ILE A 128 16.74 17.59 -8.24
CA ILE A 128 15.86 18.59 -8.88
C ILE A 128 16.61 19.89 -9.07
N ARG A 129 16.05 20.77 -9.89
CA ARG A 129 16.41 22.18 -9.97
C ARG A 129 15.17 23.03 -9.82
N ARG A 130 15.33 24.23 -9.25
CA ARG A 130 14.28 25.23 -9.15
C ARG A 130 14.63 26.43 -10.04
N THR A 131 13.69 26.82 -10.87
CA THR A 131 13.84 27.94 -11.80
C THR A 131 12.63 28.86 -11.68
N SER A 132 12.78 30.10 -12.05
CA SER A 132 11.63 31.02 -12.21
C SER A 132 10.83 30.62 -13.45
N ASP A 133 9.51 30.67 -13.35
CA ASP A 133 8.66 30.48 -14.53
C ASP A 133 8.95 31.56 -15.58
N ARG A 134 8.98 31.16 -16.84
CA ARG A 134 9.20 32.11 -17.96
C ARG A 134 8.05 33.08 -18.13
N ASN A 135 6.83 32.67 -17.77
CA ASN A 135 5.61 33.46 -17.94
C ASN A 135 5.27 34.29 -16.69
N ASP A 136 5.72 33.85 -15.51
CA ASP A 136 5.56 34.55 -14.26
C ASP A 136 6.83 34.43 -13.40
N ARG A 137 7.65 35.48 -13.43
CA ARG A 137 8.93 35.53 -12.68
C ARG A 137 8.76 35.38 -11.15
N ARG A 138 7.53 35.48 -10.63
CA ARG A 138 7.23 35.26 -9.21
C ARG A 138 6.96 33.81 -8.89
N SER A 139 6.69 32.99 -9.91
CA SER A 139 6.41 31.58 -9.78
C SER A 139 7.70 30.76 -9.89
N VAL A 140 7.82 29.78 -9.00
CA VAL A 140 8.91 28.78 -9.00
C VAL A 140 8.45 27.53 -9.72
N ILE A 141 9.30 26.99 -10.57
CA ILE A 141 9.12 25.67 -11.21
C ILE A 141 10.18 24.71 -10.65
N VAL A 142 9.73 23.53 -10.30
CA VAL A 142 10.57 22.39 -9.88
C VAL A 142 10.67 21.42 -11.04
N GLU A 143 11.88 21.03 -11.41
CA GLU A 143 12.15 20.15 -12.54
C GLU A 143 13.17 19.09 -12.15
N LEU A 144 12.97 17.81 -12.60
CA LEU A 144 13.98 16.77 -12.43
C LEU A 144 15.26 17.09 -13.21
N THR A 145 16.40 16.80 -12.60
CA THR A 145 17.67 16.68 -13.32
C THR A 145 17.76 15.29 -13.98
N GLU A 146 18.76 15.08 -14.87
CA GLU A 146 19.05 13.74 -15.41
C GLU A 146 19.30 12.72 -14.30
N LYS A 147 20.05 13.12 -13.27
CA LYS A 147 20.29 12.31 -12.07
C LYS A 147 18.97 11.98 -11.34
N GLY A 148 18.08 12.96 -11.24
CA GLY A 148 16.75 12.79 -10.63
C GLY A 148 15.88 11.82 -11.42
N VAL A 149 15.89 11.92 -12.76
CA VAL A 149 15.16 10.99 -13.64
C VAL A 149 15.66 9.56 -13.45
N ALA A 150 16.97 9.34 -13.53
CA ALA A 150 17.56 8.01 -13.40
C ALA A 150 17.23 7.39 -12.02
N LEU A 151 17.33 8.18 -10.93
CA LEU A 151 16.99 7.71 -9.59
C LEU A 151 15.49 7.42 -9.44
N ALA A 152 14.64 8.29 -10.00
CA ALA A 152 13.18 8.09 -9.98
C ALA A 152 12.80 6.78 -10.68
N ASP A 153 13.32 6.53 -11.89
CA ASP A 153 13.03 5.32 -12.67
C ASP A 153 13.43 4.04 -11.92
N ALA A 154 14.62 4.00 -11.32
CA ALA A 154 15.08 2.87 -10.53
C ALA A 154 14.22 2.66 -9.28
N ALA A 155 13.96 3.72 -8.52
CA ALA A 155 13.17 3.64 -7.30
C ALA A 155 11.70 3.27 -7.57
N MET A 156 11.10 3.75 -8.66
CA MET A 156 9.73 3.41 -9.07
C MET A 156 9.57 1.92 -9.40
N ALA A 157 10.56 1.32 -10.05
CA ALA A 157 10.54 -0.11 -10.37
C ALA A 157 10.49 -0.98 -9.10
N ASP A 158 11.37 -0.68 -8.14
CA ASP A 158 11.45 -1.42 -6.88
C ASP A 158 10.24 -1.14 -5.96
N HIS A 159 9.77 0.10 -5.94
CA HIS A 159 8.55 0.48 -5.22
C HIS A 159 7.34 -0.30 -5.74
N ALA A 160 7.13 -0.33 -7.05
CA ALA A 160 6.03 -1.08 -7.66
C ALA A 160 6.13 -2.59 -7.40
N ALA A 161 7.35 -3.15 -7.33
CA ALA A 161 7.55 -4.55 -6.95
C ALA A 161 7.15 -4.79 -5.48
N THR A 162 7.49 -3.87 -4.58
CA THR A 162 7.09 -3.91 -3.17
C THR A 162 5.58 -3.85 -3.02
N GLU A 163 4.90 -2.93 -3.71
CA GLU A 163 3.43 -2.83 -3.68
C GLU A 163 2.75 -4.11 -4.16
N ARG A 164 3.21 -4.67 -5.29
CA ARG A 164 2.71 -5.97 -5.78
C ARG A 164 2.92 -7.09 -4.76
N HIS A 165 4.06 -7.10 -4.07
CA HIS A 165 4.33 -8.08 -3.02
C HIS A 165 3.38 -7.95 -1.83
N LEU A 166 3.04 -6.72 -1.42
CA LEU A 166 2.13 -6.46 -0.29
C LEU A 166 0.71 -6.98 -0.55
N ILE A 167 0.29 -7.07 -1.80
CA ILE A 167 -1.05 -7.54 -2.19
C ILE A 167 -1.04 -8.91 -2.87
N ARG A 168 0.07 -9.67 -2.77
CA ARG A 168 0.25 -10.96 -3.49
C ARG A 168 -0.78 -12.04 -3.14
N MET A 169 -1.37 -11.96 -1.94
CA MET A 169 -2.38 -12.91 -1.48
C MET A 169 -3.74 -12.75 -2.18
N PHE A 170 -3.99 -11.62 -2.83
CA PHE A 170 -5.25 -11.36 -3.52
C PHE A 170 -5.18 -11.78 -4.99
N THR A 171 -6.25 -12.38 -5.49
CA THR A 171 -6.50 -12.56 -6.94
C THR A 171 -6.64 -11.20 -7.63
N GLN A 172 -6.62 -11.19 -8.95
CA GLN A 172 -6.79 -9.94 -9.71
C GLN A 172 -8.17 -9.32 -9.48
N ASP A 173 -9.21 -10.14 -9.39
CA ASP A 173 -10.59 -9.66 -9.15
C ASP A 173 -10.73 -9.06 -7.74
N GLU A 174 -10.18 -9.70 -6.72
CA GLU A 174 -10.17 -9.16 -5.36
C GLU A 174 -9.41 -7.84 -5.25
N ARG A 175 -8.28 -7.69 -5.97
CA ARG A 175 -7.54 -6.42 -6.05
C ARG A 175 -8.41 -5.33 -6.67
N GLY A 176 -9.11 -5.64 -7.76
CA GLY A 176 -10.03 -4.71 -8.43
C GLY A 176 -11.18 -4.27 -7.51
N GLN A 177 -11.80 -5.23 -6.81
CA GLN A 177 -12.88 -4.96 -5.86
C GLN A 177 -12.39 -4.09 -4.70
N LEU A 178 -11.26 -4.44 -4.08
CA LEU A 178 -10.68 -3.67 -2.98
C LEU A 178 -10.33 -2.24 -3.42
N ALA A 179 -9.67 -2.08 -4.57
CA ALA A 179 -9.33 -0.76 -5.12
C ALA A 179 -10.59 0.09 -5.36
N SER A 180 -11.67 -0.49 -5.91
CA SER A 180 -12.94 0.19 -6.13
C SER A 180 -13.60 0.63 -4.83
N MET A 181 -13.59 -0.22 -3.78
CA MET A 181 -14.15 0.13 -2.47
C MET A 181 -13.39 1.27 -1.81
N LEU A 182 -12.05 1.23 -1.85
CA LEU A 182 -11.20 2.29 -1.29
C LEU A 182 -11.36 3.60 -2.07
N ALA A 183 -11.46 3.55 -3.41
CA ALA A 183 -11.69 4.74 -4.23
C ALA A 183 -13.03 5.42 -3.90
N ARG A 184 -14.11 4.64 -3.73
CA ARG A 184 -15.40 5.18 -3.29
C ARG A 184 -15.32 5.80 -1.90
N MET A 185 -14.61 5.15 -0.98
CA MET A 185 -14.42 5.68 0.37
C MET A 185 -13.65 7.01 0.34
N LEU A 186 -12.60 7.13 -0.46
CA LEU A 186 -11.86 8.37 -0.67
C LEU A 186 -12.73 9.45 -1.27
N ALA A 187 -13.45 9.16 -2.35
CA ALA A 187 -14.29 10.15 -3.05
C ALA A 187 -15.38 10.76 -2.17
N VAL A 188 -16.02 9.95 -1.31
CA VAL A 188 -17.08 10.43 -0.41
C VAL A 188 -16.54 11.26 0.76
N ASN A 189 -15.29 11.02 1.17
CA ASN A 189 -14.71 11.66 2.34
C ASN A 189 -13.65 12.74 2.02
N ALA A 190 -13.34 12.96 0.75
CA ALA A 190 -12.32 13.93 0.33
C ALA A 190 -12.62 15.37 0.79
N ASP A 191 -13.90 15.74 0.84
CA ASP A 191 -14.36 17.08 1.25
C ASP A 191 -14.80 17.13 2.72
N ALA A 192 -14.58 16.08 3.51
CA ALA A 192 -14.96 16.07 4.92
C ALA A 192 -14.12 17.11 5.69
N PRO A 193 -14.75 18.00 6.46
CA PRO A 193 -14.03 19.01 7.26
C PRO A 193 -13.12 18.32 8.27
N GLY A 194 -11.81 18.57 8.18
CA GLY A 194 -10.76 18.00 9.05
C GLY A 194 -9.72 17.13 8.35
N TYR A 195 -9.79 16.96 7.03
CA TYR A 195 -8.82 16.24 6.21
C TYR A 195 -8.05 17.18 5.26
N VAL A 196 -7.51 18.29 5.80
CA VAL A 196 -6.53 19.14 5.10
C VAL A 196 -5.26 19.22 5.91
#